data_4ca37974a69b80627ac30e6b27cf7ab5
#
_entry.id   4ca37974a69b80627ac30e6b27cf7ab5
#
_cell.length_a   1.000
_cell.length_b   1.000
_cell.length_c   1.000
_cell.angle_alpha   90.00
_cell.angle_beta   90.00
_cell.angle_gamma   90.00
#
_symmetry.space_group_name_H-M   'P 1'
#
loop_
_entity.id
_entity.type
_entity.pdbx_description
1 polymer ?
#
loop_
_entity_poly.entity_id
_entity_poly.type
_entity_poly.pdbx_seq_one_letter_code
_entity_poly.pdbx_strand_id
1 'polypeptide(L)'
;PAVGPDRWGDIGLVPTGLTVDRYVEAIEVREVNDIPADVESSTVGGRYIFHHMTFSSGALSEDGTEIEGPSTRWPIHEVGRNADLFPEKAGRLLRANSALHLRASHVHSNGRETTGHLEFGFKFYPLGYEPEYRRGGALLGNGVDIDVKPNLADQEFHSYSVLSEHTKI
;
A
#
# COMPACT_ATOMS: atom_id res chain seq x y z
N PRO A 1 12.88 13.86 7.93
CA PRO A 1 13.41 14.95 8.77
C PRO A 1 14.06 14.41 10.03
N ALA A 2 15.14 15.05 10.47
CA ALA A 2 15.90 14.61 11.63
C ALA A 2 15.05 14.65 12.91
N VAL A 3 14.24 15.67 13.06
CA VAL A 3 13.25 15.82 14.12
C VAL A 3 12.03 16.55 13.56
N GLY A 4 10.84 16.13 13.92
CA GLY A 4 9.62 16.80 13.51
C GLY A 4 8.38 15.94 13.69
N PRO A 5 7.20 16.53 13.52
CA PRO A 5 5.95 15.78 13.55
C PRO A 5 5.85 14.83 12.38
N ASP A 6 5.06 13.79 12.55
CA ASP A 6 4.65 12.91 11.47
C ASP A 6 3.98 13.69 10.35
N ARG A 7 4.19 13.22 9.14
CA ARG A 7 3.62 13.84 7.94
C ARG A 7 2.81 12.82 7.16
N TRP A 8 1.67 13.29 6.69
CA TRP A 8 0.84 12.58 5.73
C TRP A 8 0.87 13.32 4.40
N GLY A 9 0.99 12.60 3.32
CA GLY A 9 1.01 13.22 2.01
C GLY A 9 1.01 12.25 0.85
N ASP A 10 0.86 12.85 -0.31
CA ASP A 10 1.05 12.21 -1.60
C ASP A 10 2.53 12.29 -1.98
N ILE A 11 3.14 11.15 -2.25
CA ILE A 11 4.54 11.08 -2.70
C ILE A 11 4.65 10.83 -4.20
N GLY A 12 3.52 10.83 -4.90
CA GLY A 12 3.46 10.95 -6.35
C GLY A 12 3.12 9.67 -7.10
N LEU A 13 3.37 9.74 -8.39
CA LEU A 13 3.09 8.70 -9.37
C LEU A 13 4.37 8.01 -9.83
N VAL A 14 4.30 6.69 -9.97
CA VAL A 14 5.42 5.88 -10.47
C VAL A 14 4.90 5.00 -11.62
N PRO A 15 5.30 5.23 -12.87
CA PRO A 15 4.95 4.35 -13.98
C PRO A 15 5.43 2.92 -13.74
N THR A 16 4.60 1.93 -14.04
CA THR A 16 4.95 0.51 -13.86
C THR A 16 5.88 -0.03 -14.94
N GLY A 17 5.94 0.63 -16.09
CA GLY A 17 6.70 0.17 -17.25
C GLY A 17 6.13 -1.08 -17.93
N LEU A 18 4.96 -1.57 -17.51
CA LEU A 18 4.32 -2.74 -18.13
C LEU A 18 3.76 -2.40 -19.51
N THR A 19 4.04 -3.23 -20.47
CA THR A 19 3.53 -3.12 -21.85
C THR A 19 2.37 -4.08 -22.13
N VAL A 20 2.11 -5.02 -21.24
CA VAL A 20 1.02 -6.00 -21.31
C VAL A 20 0.37 -6.15 -19.94
N ASP A 21 -0.91 -6.47 -19.94
CA ASP A 21 -1.65 -6.75 -18.70
C ASP A 21 -1.09 -8.00 -18.01
N ARG A 22 -0.93 -7.95 -16.70
CA ARG A 22 -0.40 -9.05 -15.90
C ARG A 22 -1.22 -9.27 -14.63
N TYR A 23 -1.50 -10.53 -14.34
CA TYR A 23 -2.02 -10.89 -13.02
C TYR A 23 -0.90 -11.04 -12.00
N VAL A 24 -1.07 -10.38 -10.87
CA VAL A 24 -0.15 -10.40 -9.73
C VAL A 24 -0.62 -11.44 -8.74
N GLU A 25 0.28 -12.30 -8.26
CA GLU A 25 0.03 -13.29 -7.21
C GLU A 25 0.59 -12.87 -5.84
N ALA A 26 1.56 -11.97 -5.84
CA ALA A 26 2.12 -11.42 -4.62
C ALA A 26 2.71 -10.03 -4.86
N ILE A 27 2.79 -9.25 -3.80
CA ILE A 27 3.42 -7.94 -3.82
C ILE A 27 4.37 -7.80 -2.62
N GLU A 28 5.48 -7.14 -2.84
CA GLU A 28 6.42 -6.72 -1.81
C GLU A 28 6.63 -5.21 -1.90
N VAL A 29 6.72 -4.55 -0.74
CA VAL A 29 7.14 -3.15 -0.65
C VAL A 29 8.30 -3.07 0.32
N ARG A 30 9.42 -2.53 -0.12
CA ARG A 30 10.63 -2.41 0.65
C ARG A 30 11.09 -0.96 0.72
N GLU A 31 11.35 -0.48 1.93
CA GLU A 31 12.06 0.78 2.11
C GLU A 31 13.57 0.53 2.02
N VAL A 32 14.24 1.33 1.21
CA VAL A 32 15.70 1.42 1.13
C VAL A 32 16.10 2.81 1.57
N ASN A 33 16.96 2.90 2.57
CA ASN A 33 17.47 4.17 3.08
C ASN A 33 18.97 4.11 3.37
N ASP A 34 19.57 5.28 3.60
CA ASP A 34 21.00 5.48 3.81
C ASP A 34 21.49 5.18 5.24
N ILE A 35 20.62 4.66 6.10
CA ILE A 35 20.97 4.34 7.48
C ILE A 35 21.59 2.94 7.55
N PRO A 36 22.80 2.80 8.08
CA PRO A 36 23.42 1.48 8.29
C PRO A 36 22.53 0.57 9.15
N ALA A 37 22.56 -0.74 8.86
CA ALA A 37 21.68 -1.73 9.50
C ALA A 37 21.96 -1.92 11.01
N ASP A 38 23.18 -1.63 11.45
CA ASP A 38 23.68 -1.75 12.82
C ASP A 38 23.44 -0.50 13.68
N VAL A 39 22.87 0.55 13.09
CA VAL A 39 22.58 1.79 13.83
C VAL A 39 21.26 1.66 14.58
N GLU A 40 21.33 1.73 15.88
CA GLU A 40 20.13 1.84 16.74
C GLU A 40 19.41 3.15 16.51
N SER A 41 18.08 3.08 16.49
CA SER A 41 17.22 4.25 16.44
C SER A 41 16.60 4.53 17.80
N SER A 42 16.47 5.82 18.13
CA SER A 42 15.79 6.28 19.33
C SER A 42 14.28 6.48 19.15
N THR A 43 13.75 6.21 17.97
CA THR A 43 12.32 6.38 17.66
C THR A 43 11.59 5.04 17.56
N VAL A 44 10.26 5.08 17.73
CA VAL A 44 9.38 3.90 17.66
C VAL A 44 9.46 3.19 16.31
N GLY A 45 9.64 3.93 15.22
CA GLY A 45 9.77 3.38 13.87
C GLY A 45 11.16 2.81 13.55
N GLY A 46 12.09 2.89 14.50
CA GLY A 46 13.44 2.43 14.29
C GLY A 46 14.16 3.24 13.20
N ARG A 47 14.82 2.55 12.29
CA ARG A 47 15.54 3.17 11.16
C ARG A 47 14.64 3.61 10.01
N TYR A 48 13.41 3.14 9.96
CA TYR A 48 12.48 3.37 8.84
C TYR A 48 11.79 4.71 8.97
N ILE A 49 11.47 5.33 7.82
CA ILE A 49 10.76 6.61 7.73
C ILE A 49 9.36 6.47 7.13
N PHE A 50 9.10 5.43 6.33
CA PHE A 50 7.77 5.14 5.78
C PHE A 50 7.02 4.21 6.73
N HIS A 51 6.11 4.78 7.55
CA HIS A 51 5.39 4.04 8.56
C HIS A 51 4.29 3.17 7.96
N HIS A 52 3.37 3.77 7.20
CA HIS A 52 2.41 3.04 6.39
C HIS A 52 1.97 3.87 5.18
N MET A 53 1.43 3.18 4.20
CA MET A 53 1.08 3.80 2.94
C MET A 53 -0.06 3.05 2.26
N THR A 54 -1.02 3.81 1.76
CA THR A 54 -2.01 3.29 0.81
C THR A 54 -1.62 3.67 -0.60
N PHE A 55 -1.77 2.73 -1.52
CA PHE A 55 -1.49 2.98 -2.92
C PHE A 55 -2.46 2.26 -3.84
N SER A 56 -2.58 2.78 -5.03
CA SER A 56 -3.42 2.23 -6.08
C SER A 56 -2.67 2.21 -7.41
N SER A 57 -3.21 1.49 -8.38
CA SER A 57 -2.74 1.56 -9.76
C SER A 57 -3.89 1.90 -10.70
N GLY A 58 -3.59 2.59 -11.77
CA GLY A 58 -4.56 2.92 -12.81
C GLY A 58 -3.88 3.40 -14.08
N ALA A 59 -4.67 3.64 -15.13
CA ALA A 59 -4.15 4.16 -16.38
C ALA A 59 -3.50 5.53 -16.13
N LEU A 60 -2.33 5.72 -16.69
CA LEU A 60 -1.64 6.99 -16.65
C LEU A 60 -2.23 7.91 -17.71
N SER A 61 -2.50 9.17 -17.37
CA SER A 61 -2.91 10.21 -18.30
C SER A 61 -1.88 10.40 -19.42
N GLU A 62 -2.29 10.94 -20.56
CA GLU A 62 -1.42 11.14 -21.70
C GLU A 62 -0.21 12.04 -21.37
N ASP A 63 -0.41 13.03 -20.51
CA ASP A 63 0.66 13.91 -20.03
C ASP A 63 1.48 13.32 -18.88
N GLY A 64 1.09 12.14 -18.35
CA GLY A 64 1.81 11.43 -17.29
C GLY A 64 1.65 12.02 -15.90
N THR A 65 0.69 12.91 -15.67
CA THR A 65 0.58 13.66 -14.41
C THR A 65 -0.42 13.08 -13.42
N GLU A 66 -1.38 12.27 -13.89
CA GLU A 66 -2.43 11.71 -13.02
C GLU A 66 -2.89 10.31 -13.47
N ILE A 67 -3.67 9.66 -12.61
CA ILE A 67 -4.37 8.43 -12.96
C ILE A 67 -5.76 8.77 -13.47
N GLU A 68 -6.07 8.31 -14.67
CA GLU A 68 -7.37 8.46 -15.30
C GLU A 68 -8.25 7.21 -15.11
N GLY A 69 -9.54 7.44 -14.89
CA GLY A 69 -10.55 6.39 -14.82
C GLY A 69 -10.45 5.49 -13.58
N PRO A 70 -10.92 4.26 -13.67
CA PRO A 70 -10.94 3.34 -12.52
C PRO A 70 -9.55 2.97 -12.05
N SER A 71 -9.34 3.03 -10.75
CA SER A 71 -8.09 2.61 -10.11
C SER A 71 -8.27 1.33 -9.29
N THR A 72 -7.21 0.54 -9.20
CA THR A 72 -7.15 -0.67 -8.38
C THR A 72 -6.35 -0.37 -7.11
N ARG A 73 -6.99 -0.52 -5.94
CA ARG A 73 -6.30 -0.37 -4.65
C ARG A 73 -5.50 -1.63 -4.32
N TRP A 74 -4.30 -1.46 -3.84
CA TRP A 74 -3.41 -2.53 -3.39
C TRP A 74 -3.45 -2.71 -1.88
N PRO A 75 -2.90 -3.82 -1.33
CA PRO A 75 -2.73 -3.97 0.11
C PRO A 75 -1.96 -2.81 0.72
N ILE A 76 -2.30 -2.46 1.94
CA ILE A 76 -1.61 -1.39 2.68
C ILE A 76 -0.22 -1.88 3.05
N HIS A 77 0.80 -1.07 2.76
CA HIS A 77 2.13 -1.26 3.32
C HIS A 77 2.19 -0.69 4.73
N GLU A 78 2.82 -1.44 5.63
CA GLU A 78 3.10 -1.03 7.00
C GLU A 78 4.50 -1.49 7.39
N VAL A 79 5.15 -0.77 8.29
CA VAL A 79 6.44 -1.22 8.84
C VAL A 79 6.27 -2.61 9.46
N GLY A 80 7.07 -3.56 8.97
CA GLY A 80 6.97 -4.97 9.38
C GLY A 80 6.00 -5.81 8.54
N ARG A 81 5.15 -5.21 7.72
CA ARG A 81 4.32 -5.88 6.73
C ARG A 81 4.78 -5.51 5.33
N ASN A 82 5.80 -6.20 4.88
CA ASN A 82 6.49 -5.86 3.64
C ASN A 82 6.01 -6.69 2.44
N ALA A 83 5.29 -7.79 2.66
CA ALA A 83 4.82 -8.65 1.58
C ALA A 83 3.39 -9.14 1.82
N ASP A 84 2.63 -9.21 0.74
CA ASP A 84 1.31 -9.81 0.69
C ASP A 84 1.28 -10.91 -0.38
N LEU A 85 1.12 -12.15 0.08
CA LEU A 85 0.87 -13.32 -0.75
C LEU A 85 -0.64 -13.47 -0.93
N PHE A 86 -1.11 -13.51 -2.15
CA PHE A 86 -2.54 -13.71 -2.38
C PHE A 86 -2.89 -15.21 -2.23
N PRO A 87 -4.13 -15.53 -1.86
CA PRO A 87 -4.56 -16.91 -1.78
C PRO A 87 -4.30 -17.66 -3.08
N GLU A 88 -4.12 -18.97 -3.01
CA GLU A 88 -3.92 -19.82 -4.18
C GLU A 88 -5.01 -19.55 -5.23
N LYS A 89 -4.60 -19.46 -6.48
CA LYS A 89 -5.45 -19.16 -7.65
C LYS A 89 -6.13 -17.78 -7.60
N ALA A 90 -5.81 -16.93 -6.66
CA ALA A 90 -6.28 -15.56 -6.63
C ALA A 90 -5.25 -14.62 -7.25
N GLY A 91 -5.72 -13.64 -8.00
CA GLY A 91 -4.85 -12.64 -8.62
C GLY A 91 -5.50 -11.28 -8.74
N ARG A 92 -4.67 -10.25 -8.76
CA ARG A 92 -5.08 -8.88 -9.01
C ARG A 92 -4.46 -8.38 -10.31
N LEU A 93 -5.28 -7.81 -11.18
CA LEU A 93 -4.82 -7.31 -12.46
C LEU A 93 -4.02 -6.01 -12.28
N LEU A 94 -2.81 -6.01 -12.80
CA LEU A 94 -2.00 -4.80 -13.03
C LEU A 94 -1.95 -4.57 -14.54
N ARG A 95 -2.52 -3.44 -14.97
CA ARG A 95 -2.70 -3.15 -16.38
C ARG A 95 -1.42 -2.63 -17.04
N ALA A 96 -1.32 -2.87 -18.33
CA ALA A 96 -0.34 -2.21 -19.18
C ALA A 96 -0.49 -0.66 -19.10
N ASN A 97 0.61 0.04 -19.30
CA ASN A 97 0.66 1.51 -19.30
C ASN A 97 0.02 2.15 -18.06
N SER A 98 0.10 1.47 -16.91
CA SER A 98 -0.39 1.98 -15.63
C SER A 98 0.73 2.61 -14.80
N ALA A 99 0.32 3.43 -13.84
CA ALA A 99 1.18 3.94 -12.79
C ALA A 99 0.68 3.53 -11.41
N LEU A 100 1.58 3.46 -10.45
CA LEU A 100 1.26 3.41 -9.04
C LEU A 100 1.11 4.84 -8.51
N HIS A 101 0.05 5.08 -7.74
CA HIS A 101 -0.18 6.34 -7.05
C HIS A 101 -0.10 6.13 -5.54
N LEU A 102 0.88 6.77 -4.92
CA LEU A 102 1.19 6.65 -3.50
C LEU A 102 0.54 7.80 -2.72
N ARG A 103 -0.78 7.78 -2.68
CA ARG A 103 -1.63 8.91 -2.34
C ARG A 103 -1.62 9.30 -0.86
N ALA A 104 -1.54 8.32 0.03
CA ALA A 104 -1.57 8.56 1.46
C ALA A 104 -0.43 7.82 2.12
N SER A 105 0.70 8.50 2.21
CA SER A 105 1.91 8.00 2.83
C SER A 105 2.12 8.69 4.17
N HIS A 106 2.26 7.86 5.21
CA HIS A 106 2.61 8.31 6.55
C HIS A 106 4.12 8.21 6.72
N VAL A 107 4.75 9.35 6.84
CA VAL A 107 6.20 9.47 7.03
C VAL A 107 6.45 10.00 8.44
N HIS A 108 7.27 9.31 9.21
CA HIS A 108 7.65 9.72 10.55
C HIS A 108 9.14 10.06 10.67
N SER A 109 9.48 10.77 11.73
CA SER A 109 10.87 11.06 12.08
C SER A 109 11.54 9.81 12.67
N ASN A 110 12.74 9.49 12.19
CA ASN A 110 13.62 8.50 12.78
C ASN A 110 14.76 9.11 13.61
N GLY A 111 14.67 10.40 13.94
CA GLY A 111 15.62 11.11 14.77
C GLY A 111 16.87 11.62 14.05
N ARG A 112 16.94 11.46 12.73
CA ARG A 112 18.09 11.89 11.92
C ARG A 112 17.68 12.29 10.51
N GLU A 113 18.54 13.03 9.83
CA GLU A 113 18.42 13.28 8.41
C GLU A 113 18.60 11.95 7.66
N THR A 114 17.67 11.63 6.78
CA THR A 114 17.62 10.34 6.10
C THR A 114 17.16 10.54 4.66
N THR A 115 17.87 9.91 3.74
CA THR A 115 17.43 9.79 2.35
C THR A 115 16.98 8.35 2.12
N GLY A 116 15.80 8.19 1.53
CA GLY A 116 15.26 6.86 1.27
C GLY A 116 14.24 6.85 0.14
N HIS A 117 13.96 5.66 -0.35
CA HIS A 117 12.93 5.41 -1.35
C HIS A 117 12.22 4.08 -1.08
N LEU A 118 11.09 3.89 -1.73
CA LEU A 118 10.34 2.64 -1.71
C LEU A 118 10.58 1.86 -3.01
N GLU A 119 10.80 0.57 -2.89
CA GLU A 119 10.84 -0.37 -4.00
C GLU A 119 9.59 -1.25 -3.97
N PHE A 120 8.95 -1.42 -5.11
CA PHE A 120 7.77 -2.26 -5.30
C PHE A 120 8.14 -3.49 -6.12
N GLY A 121 8.00 -4.66 -5.53
CA GLY A 121 8.14 -5.95 -6.20
C GLY A 121 6.79 -6.57 -6.49
N PHE A 122 6.55 -7.00 -7.73
CA PHE A 122 5.36 -7.74 -8.12
C PHE A 122 5.75 -9.12 -8.61
N LYS A 123 5.20 -10.15 -7.97
CA LYS A 123 5.29 -11.51 -8.50
C LYS A 123 4.10 -11.76 -9.42
N PHE A 124 4.38 -12.06 -10.67
CA PHE A 124 3.37 -12.25 -11.68
C PHE A 124 3.11 -13.73 -11.95
N TYR A 125 1.85 -14.06 -12.22
CA TYR A 125 1.50 -15.29 -12.90
C TYR A 125 2.11 -15.34 -14.30
N PRO A 126 2.28 -16.53 -14.90
CA PRO A 126 2.68 -16.66 -16.31
C PRO A 126 1.78 -15.82 -17.22
N LEU A 127 2.33 -15.34 -18.31
CA LEU A 127 1.56 -14.58 -19.31
C LEU A 127 0.41 -15.45 -19.87
N GLY A 128 -0.80 -14.86 -19.92
CA GLY A 128 -2.01 -15.56 -20.37
C GLY A 128 -2.69 -16.41 -19.29
N TYR A 129 -2.15 -16.49 -18.09
CA TYR A 129 -2.84 -17.14 -16.98
C TYR A 129 -4.02 -16.27 -16.50
N GLU A 130 -5.18 -16.91 -16.36
CA GLU A 130 -6.36 -16.30 -15.75
C GLU A 130 -6.59 -16.90 -14.36
N PRO A 131 -6.54 -16.10 -13.30
CA PRO A 131 -6.79 -16.59 -11.95
C PRO A 131 -8.26 -17.00 -11.78
N GLU A 132 -8.50 -18.06 -11.00
CA GLU A 132 -9.84 -18.51 -10.68
C GLU A 132 -10.60 -17.45 -9.86
N TYR A 133 -9.89 -16.74 -8.99
CA TYR A 133 -10.43 -15.68 -8.15
C TYR A 133 -9.77 -14.35 -8.47
N ARG A 134 -10.58 -13.35 -8.81
CA ARG A 134 -10.10 -11.98 -8.94
C ARG A 134 -10.08 -11.34 -7.57
N ARG A 135 -8.88 -10.98 -7.10
CA ARG A 135 -8.76 -10.28 -5.83
C ARG A 135 -9.25 -8.84 -5.98
N GLY A 136 -10.42 -8.58 -5.45
CA GLY A 136 -10.94 -7.22 -5.26
C GLY A 136 -10.36 -6.55 -4.01
N GLY A 137 -10.64 -5.28 -3.83
CA GLY A 137 -10.49 -4.58 -2.56
C GLY A 137 -11.87 -4.34 -1.97
N ALA A 138 -12.18 -4.93 -0.83
CA ALA A 138 -13.34 -4.54 -0.04
C ALA A 138 -12.85 -3.80 1.19
N LEU A 139 -13.40 -2.62 1.46
CA LEU A 139 -13.24 -1.96 2.74
C LEU A 139 -14.32 -2.52 3.66
N LEU A 140 -13.91 -3.35 4.59
CA LEU A 140 -14.78 -3.87 5.64
C LEU A 140 -14.57 -3.02 6.88
N GLY A 141 -15.59 -2.30 7.26
CA GLY A 141 -15.55 -1.43 8.42
C GLY A 141 -15.18 0.02 8.09
N ASN A 142 -15.40 0.88 9.05
CA ASN A 142 -15.03 2.28 9.02
C ASN A 142 -14.34 2.63 10.34
N GLY A 143 -13.06 2.94 10.27
CA GLY A 143 -12.26 3.35 11.44
C GLY A 143 -12.25 4.85 11.69
N VAL A 144 -12.95 5.64 10.89
CA VAL A 144 -12.85 7.11 10.94
C VAL A 144 -13.55 7.70 12.18
N ASP A 145 -14.66 7.10 12.59
CA ASP A 145 -15.50 7.61 13.67
C ASP A 145 -15.38 6.79 14.96
N ILE A 146 -14.28 6.07 15.12
CA ILE A 146 -14.03 5.30 16.35
C ILE A 146 -13.48 6.25 17.42
N ASP A 147 -14.29 6.48 18.45
CA ASP A 147 -13.93 7.29 19.62
C ASP A 147 -13.71 6.38 20.83
N VAL A 148 -12.48 5.91 20.98
CA VAL A 148 -12.09 5.06 22.10
C VAL A 148 -11.97 5.88 23.38
N LYS A 149 -12.86 5.61 24.34
CA LYS A 149 -12.84 6.31 25.64
C LYS A 149 -11.76 5.74 26.55
N PRO A 150 -10.99 6.58 27.23
CA PRO A 150 -9.99 6.11 28.19
C PRO A 150 -10.64 5.42 29.39
N ASN A 151 -9.95 4.45 29.96
CA ASN A 151 -10.36 3.71 31.17
C ASN A 151 -11.69 2.96 31.07
N LEU A 152 -12.18 2.67 29.87
CA LEU A 152 -13.32 1.80 29.64
C LEU A 152 -12.82 0.54 28.94
N ALA A 153 -13.16 -0.62 29.53
CA ALA A 153 -12.95 -1.92 28.89
C ALA A 153 -14.11 -2.23 27.93
N ASP A 154 -13.89 -3.20 27.08
CA ASP A 154 -14.92 -3.85 26.26
C ASP A 154 -15.77 -2.90 25.39
N GLN A 155 -15.11 -1.94 24.76
CA GLN A 155 -15.77 -1.03 23.83
C GLN A 155 -15.97 -1.70 22.47
N GLU A 156 -17.20 -1.78 22.02
CA GLU A 156 -17.59 -2.37 20.75
C GLU A 156 -17.97 -1.30 19.73
N PHE A 157 -17.44 -1.47 18.52
CA PHE A 157 -17.74 -0.59 17.38
C PHE A 157 -18.26 -1.45 16.23
N HIS A 158 -19.43 -1.10 15.71
CA HIS A 158 -20.08 -1.84 14.65
C HIS A 158 -20.07 -1.03 13.36
N SER A 159 -19.68 -1.67 12.26
CA SER A 159 -19.79 -1.10 10.93
C SER A 159 -20.41 -2.08 9.97
N TYR A 160 -21.10 -1.57 8.97
CA TYR A 160 -21.80 -2.38 7.97
C TYR A 160 -21.29 -2.02 6.57
N SER A 161 -21.01 -3.03 5.78
CA SER A 161 -20.62 -2.87 4.38
C SER A 161 -21.48 -3.76 3.49
N VAL A 162 -21.94 -3.21 2.38
CA VAL A 162 -22.68 -3.96 1.38
C VAL A 162 -21.69 -4.44 0.33
N LEU A 163 -21.66 -5.74 0.09
CA LEU A 163 -20.88 -6.35 -0.98
C LEU A 163 -21.73 -6.36 -2.25
N SER A 164 -21.20 -5.81 -3.33
CA SER A 164 -21.90 -5.73 -4.62
C SER A 164 -21.87 -7.04 -5.40
N GLU A 165 -21.02 -7.97 -5.00
CA GLU A 165 -20.79 -9.24 -5.68
C GLU A 165 -20.64 -10.39 -4.68
N HIS A 166 -20.81 -11.63 -5.16
CA HIS A 166 -20.46 -12.80 -4.36
C HIS A 166 -18.97 -12.79 -4.04
N THR A 167 -18.65 -12.56 -2.78
CA THR A 167 -17.28 -12.34 -2.31
C THR A 167 -16.95 -13.33 -1.20
N LYS A 168 -15.79 -13.98 -1.31
CA LYS A 168 -15.20 -14.71 -0.19
C LYS A 168 -14.36 -13.72 0.64
N ILE A 169 -14.67 -13.59 1.90
CA ILE A 169 -13.96 -12.76 2.87
C ILE A 169 -12.97 -13.62 3.64
#